data_bd5d3a05a5eba595b770708b02dc26ec
#
_entry.id   bd5d3a05a5eba595b770708b02dc26ec
#
_cell.length_a   1.000
_cell.length_b   1.000
_cell.length_c   1.000
_cell.angle_alpha   90.00
_cell.angle_beta   90.00
_cell.angle_gamma   90.00
#
_symmetry.space_group_name_H-M   'P 1'
#
loop_
_entity.id
_entity.type
_entity.pdbx_description
1 polymer ?
#
loop_
_entity_poly.entity_id
_entity_poly.type
_entity_poly.pdbx_seq_one_letter_code
_entity_poly.pdbx_strand_id
1 'polypeptide(L)'
;MRHLLTLLLLPLLCTCAPPPTEPAADAPTADLHEWPANQARKFILDSDTANEIDDLFAIAYLLAEDDPTIEWLGLSSAQWYHVWSGDSTVYQSQQLNEDMLRIADRMDLPHPLGADIIMGKPWGDYDARDSPAAQFIIEQAMALPPGEKLAVMCIGASTNLASAIALKPEIAERLVAYTLGFRYDFEGQFWNKDEFNIRRDLNAANFLLNAEGLELHVMPISVAIQYTWGMDATFDHLSRAGEMGAYLRRRWETNAAGDARRTMWDVALLQAFLKPEQAPEISVLTPPENTQRSVWMYTDIDEVAMEQDFWQRLSPSVNAN
;
A
#
# COMPACT_ATOMS: atom_id res chain seq x y z
N MET A 1 73.19 -28.58 38.29
CA MET A 1 72.50 -28.96 37.06
C MET A 1 71.03 -29.11 37.39
N ARG A 2 70.25 -28.11 37.02
CA ARG A 2 68.78 -28.07 37.22
C ARG A 2 68.13 -28.19 35.86
N HIS A 3 67.42 -29.31 35.62
CA HIS A 3 66.62 -29.50 34.40
C HIS A 3 65.31 -28.77 34.52
N LEU A 4 65.07 -27.78 33.63
CA LEU A 4 63.82 -27.12 33.45
C LEU A 4 62.97 -27.96 32.51
N LEU A 5 61.83 -28.49 32.98
CA LEU A 5 60.85 -29.17 32.16
C LEU A 5 59.85 -28.12 31.66
N THR A 6 59.88 -27.85 30.39
CA THR A 6 58.89 -26.91 29.73
C THR A 6 57.67 -27.72 29.31
N LEU A 7 56.55 -27.45 29.99
CA LEU A 7 55.25 -28.03 29.65
C LEU A 7 54.63 -27.20 28.51
N LEU A 8 54.48 -27.79 27.32
CA LEU A 8 53.73 -27.20 26.20
C LEU A 8 52.23 -27.46 26.42
N LEU A 9 51.45 -26.43 26.73
CA LEU A 9 49.99 -26.47 26.67
C LEU A 9 49.55 -26.19 25.23
N LEU A 10 48.97 -27.20 24.55
CA LEU A 10 48.24 -27.01 23.31
C LEU A 10 46.82 -26.53 23.63
N PRO A 11 46.32 -25.43 23.04
CA PRO A 11 44.92 -25.06 23.20
C PRO A 11 44.06 -25.97 22.29
N LEU A 12 43.12 -26.70 22.91
CA LEU A 12 42.03 -27.38 22.19
C LEU A 12 41.08 -26.30 21.66
N LEU A 13 41.14 -26.00 20.35
CA LEU A 13 40.12 -25.21 19.66
C LEU A 13 38.91 -26.13 19.45
N CYS A 14 37.91 -25.99 20.33
CA CYS A 14 36.60 -26.59 20.11
C CYS A 14 35.84 -25.72 19.07
N THR A 15 35.86 -26.12 17.81
CA THR A 15 35.00 -25.51 16.78
C THR A 15 33.58 -26.05 16.94
N CYS A 16 32.73 -25.28 17.63
CA CYS A 16 31.30 -25.51 17.55
C CYS A 16 30.83 -25.15 16.12
N ALA A 17 30.56 -26.18 15.32
CA ALA A 17 29.79 -25.98 14.09
C ALA A 17 28.35 -25.52 14.47
N PRO A 18 27.78 -24.52 13.81
CA PRO A 18 26.36 -24.21 14.02
C PRO A 18 25.51 -25.46 13.70
N PRO A 19 24.40 -25.67 14.42
CA PRO A 19 23.47 -26.73 14.09
C PRO A 19 22.97 -26.55 12.65
N PRO A 20 22.70 -27.64 11.92
CA PRO A 20 22.09 -27.52 10.60
C PRO A 20 20.77 -26.77 10.74
N THR A 21 20.60 -25.70 9.98
CA THR A 21 19.31 -25.01 9.82
C THR A 21 18.33 -26.02 9.22
N GLU A 22 17.31 -26.40 9.99
CA GLU A 22 16.17 -27.12 9.42
C GLU A 22 15.63 -26.28 8.24
N PRO A 23 15.30 -26.94 7.11
CA PRO A 23 14.62 -26.23 6.03
C PRO A 23 13.32 -25.64 6.61
N ALA A 24 13.11 -24.36 6.35
CA ALA A 24 11.86 -23.69 6.73
C ALA A 24 10.71 -24.57 6.24
N ALA A 25 9.77 -24.88 7.13
CA ALA A 25 8.56 -25.57 6.75
C ALA A 25 7.90 -24.77 5.63
N ASP A 26 7.50 -25.45 4.55
CA ASP A 26 6.75 -24.81 3.47
C ASP A 26 5.60 -24.01 4.08
N ALA A 27 5.57 -22.71 3.79
CA ALA A 27 4.48 -21.86 4.26
C ALA A 27 3.16 -22.44 3.76
N PRO A 28 2.12 -22.51 4.59
CA PRO A 28 0.82 -22.93 4.11
C PRO A 28 0.43 -22.01 2.97
N THR A 29 0.19 -22.56 1.78
CA THR A 29 -0.31 -21.79 0.64
C THR A 29 -1.71 -21.30 1.02
N ALA A 30 -1.85 -19.99 1.27
CA ALA A 30 -3.16 -19.38 1.29
C ALA A 30 -3.71 -19.38 -0.14
N ASP A 31 -4.99 -19.68 -0.31
CA ASP A 31 -5.64 -19.54 -1.61
C ASP A 31 -5.86 -18.04 -1.87
N LEU A 32 -5.40 -17.56 -3.04
CA LEU A 32 -5.73 -16.21 -3.51
C LEU A 32 -7.24 -16.10 -3.70
N HIS A 33 -7.80 -14.94 -3.33
CA HIS A 33 -9.16 -14.63 -3.69
C HIS A 33 -9.27 -14.46 -5.20
N GLU A 34 -9.97 -15.38 -5.83
CA GLU A 34 -10.30 -15.24 -7.24
C GLU A 34 -11.50 -14.31 -7.39
N TRP A 35 -11.29 -13.15 -8.01
CA TRP A 35 -12.38 -12.24 -8.36
C TRP A 35 -13.24 -12.89 -9.45
N PRO A 36 -14.54 -13.11 -9.21
CA PRO A 36 -15.40 -13.76 -10.21
C PRO A 36 -15.44 -12.93 -11.51
N ALA A 37 -15.18 -13.56 -12.63
CA ALA A 37 -15.10 -12.90 -13.94
C ALA A 37 -16.39 -12.17 -14.37
N ASN A 38 -17.53 -12.50 -13.74
CA ASN A 38 -18.85 -11.94 -14.02
C ASN A 38 -19.30 -10.90 -12.97
N GLN A 39 -18.43 -10.51 -12.06
CA GLN A 39 -18.71 -9.51 -11.03
C GLN A 39 -17.66 -8.41 -11.05
N ALA A 40 -18.10 -7.19 -10.80
CA ALA A 40 -17.17 -6.08 -10.65
C ALA A 40 -16.36 -6.25 -9.35
N ARG A 41 -15.06 -5.96 -9.44
CA ARG A 41 -14.19 -5.84 -8.27
C ARG A 41 -14.51 -4.54 -7.56
N LYS A 42 -15.14 -4.65 -6.39
CA LYS A 42 -15.51 -3.51 -5.57
C LYS A 42 -14.36 -3.12 -4.67
N PHE A 43 -13.99 -1.86 -4.67
CA PHE A 43 -12.90 -1.42 -3.82
C PHE A 43 -13.07 0.01 -3.28
N ILE A 44 -12.34 0.29 -2.19
CA ILE A 44 -12.17 1.60 -1.57
C ILE A 44 -10.68 1.95 -1.65
N LEU A 45 -10.37 3.18 -2.04
CA LEU A 45 -9.01 3.74 -1.96
C LEU A 45 -8.91 4.60 -0.70
N ASP A 46 -7.91 4.31 0.15
CA ASP A 46 -7.55 5.06 1.36
C ASP A 46 -6.18 5.72 1.15
N SER A 47 -6.15 7.05 1.00
CA SER A 47 -5.01 7.82 0.46
C SER A 47 -4.60 8.96 1.37
N ASP A 48 -3.30 9.14 1.59
CA ASP A 48 -2.71 10.27 2.30
C ASP A 48 -2.26 11.40 1.33
N THR A 49 -3.11 11.71 0.40
CA THR A 49 -3.01 12.51 -0.83
C THR A 49 -2.19 13.80 -0.72
N ALA A 50 -2.08 14.38 0.48
CA ALA A 50 -1.34 15.62 0.69
C ALA A 50 0.13 15.39 1.07
N ASN A 51 0.56 14.14 1.24
CA ASN A 51 1.93 13.80 1.60
C ASN A 51 2.88 13.93 0.40
N GLU A 52 2.62 13.16 -0.65
CA GLU A 52 3.40 13.18 -1.89
C GLU A 52 2.52 13.49 -3.11
N ILE A 53 3.03 13.40 -4.31
CA ILE A 53 2.25 13.75 -5.52
C ILE A 53 1.67 12.51 -6.22
N ASP A 54 2.21 11.34 -5.99
CA ASP A 54 1.84 10.10 -6.68
C ASP A 54 0.45 9.59 -6.29
N ASP A 55 -0.02 9.85 -5.08
CA ASP A 55 -1.44 9.71 -4.73
C ASP A 55 -2.37 10.41 -5.73
N LEU A 56 -2.02 11.66 -6.11
CA LEU A 56 -2.82 12.43 -7.06
C LEU A 56 -2.85 11.78 -8.44
N PHE A 57 -1.73 11.17 -8.86
CA PHE A 57 -1.68 10.41 -10.11
C PHE A 57 -2.50 9.13 -10.01
N ALA A 58 -2.47 8.41 -8.89
CA ALA A 58 -3.30 7.24 -8.66
C ALA A 58 -4.80 7.58 -8.73
N ILE A 59 -5.23 8.66 -8.07
CA ILE A 59 -6.61 9.15 -8.12
C ILE A 59 -6.99 9.58 -9.55
N ALA A 60 -6.10 10.31 -10.27
CA ALA A 60 -6.36 10.74 -11.64
C ALA A 60 -6.55 9.55 -12.59
N TYR A 61 -5.77 8.49 -12.42
CA TYR A 61 -5.92 7.26 -13.18
C TYR A 61 -7.29 6.60 -12.94
N LEU A 62 -7.75 6.53 -11.68
CA LEU A 62 -9.07 6.00 -11.34
C LEU A 62 -10.22 6.84 -11.88
N LEU A 63 -10.06 8.17 -11.88
CA LEU A 63 -11.07 9.07 -12.45
C LEU A 63 -11.20 8.94 -13.96
N ALA A 64 -10.17 8.40 -14.63
CA ALA A 64 -10.18 8.09 -16.05
C ALA A 64 -10.48 6.60 -16.35
N GLU A 65 -10.70 5.77 -15.31
CA GLU A 65 -11.02 4.33 -15.46
C GLU A 65 -12.46 4.15 -15.90
N ASP A 66 -12.67 3.34 -16.94
CA ASP A 66 -14.00 3.05 -17.51
C ASP A 66 -14.27 1.53 -17.64
N ASP A 67 -13.41 0.69 -17.08
CA ASP A 67 -13.60 -0.77 -17.09
C ASP A 67 -14.82 -1.15 -16.21
N PRO A 68 -15.89 -1.73 -16.80
CA PRO A 68 -17.09 -2.09 -16.06
C PRO A 68 -16.87 -3.23 -15.04
N THR A 69 -15.71 -3.89 -15.08
CA THR A 69 -15.32 -4.91 -14.08
C THR A 69 -14.73 -4.30 -12.81
N ILE A 70 -14.61 -2.98 -12.76
CA ILE A 70 -14.07 -2.22 -11.63
C ILE A 70 -15.18 -1.32 -11.06
N GLU A 71 -15.45 -1.42 -9.78
CA GLU A 71 -16.41 -0.57 -9.07
C GLU A 71 -15.71 0.15 -7.91
N TRP A 72 -15.33 1.39 -8.16
CA TRP A 72 -14.71 2.24 -7.14
C TRP A 72 -15.80 2.84 -6.24
N LEU A 73 -15.90 2.33 -5.00
CA LEU A 73 -16.97 2.67 -4.07
C LEU A 73 -16.73 3.96 -3.29
N GLY A 74 -15.47 4.35 -3.11
CA GLY A 74 -15.15 5.56 -2.36
C GLY A 74 -13.66 5.84 -2.24
N LEU A 75 -13.36 7.11 -1.91
CA LEU A 75 -12.03 7.66 -1.68
C LEU A 75 -11.97 8.22 -0.26
N SER A 76 -11.34 7.50 0.68
CA SER A 76 -11.13 8.02 2.02
C SER A 76 -9.78 8.74 2.17
N SER A 77 -9.72 9.67 3.10
CA SER A 77 -8.48 10.36 3.45
C SER A 77 -7.76 9.64 4.57
N ALA A 78 -6.44 9.42 4.41
CA ALA A 78 -5.56 8.91 5.45
C ALA A 78 -4.72 10.03 6.06
N GLN A 79 -4.35 9.88 7.33
CA GLN A 79 -3.40 10.75 8.00
C GLN A 79 -1.96 10.34 7.65
N TRP A 80 -1.03 11.34 7.63
CA TRP A 80 0.40 11.12 7.40
C TRP A 80 1.25 11.91 8.42
N TYR A 81 0.75 12.03 9.64
CA TYR A 81 1.37 12.81 10.69
C TYR A 81 2.84 12.42 10.95
N HIS A 82 3.69 13.43 10.97
CA HIS A 82 5.04 13.36 11.51
C HIS A 82 5.44 14.72 12.11
N VAL A 83 6.58 14.78 12.79
CA VAL A 83 6.98 15.97 13.58
C VAL A 83 7.03 17.30 12.81
N TRP A 84 7.07 17.26 11.48
CA TRP A 84 7.14 18.44 10.63
C TRP A 84 5.82 18.74 9.88
N SER A 85 4.84 17.83 9.92
CA SER A 85 3.61 17.97 9.12
C SER A 85 2.52 18.82 9.79
N GLY A 86 2.55 18.94 11.13
CA GLY A 86 1.42 19.45 11.91
C GLY A 86 0.30 18.42 12.08
N ASP A 87 -0.79 18.81 12.73
CA ASP A 87 -1.86 17.89 13.17
C ASP A 87 -3.03 17.76 12.17
N SER A 88 -2.98 18.49 11.05
CA SER A 88 -4.10 18.59 10.10
C SER A 88 -3.93 17.74 8.84
N THR A 89 -3.09 16.73 8.89
CA THR A 89 -2.69 15.95 7.68
C THR A 89 -3.86 15.27 6.98
N VAL A 90 -4.77 14.65 7.73
CA VAL A 90 -5.97 14.02 7.17
C VAL A 90 -6.90 15.03 6.49
N TYR A 91 -7.04 16.22 7.05
CA TYR A 91 -7.86 17.29 6.46
C TYR A 91 -7.24 17.87 5.18
N GLN A 92 -5.89 17.93 5.13
CA GLN A 92 -5.17 18.32 3.91
C GLN A 92 -5.38 17.28 2.81
N SER A 93 -5.29 15.98 3.13
CA SER A 93 -5.59 14.89 2.20
C SER A 93 -7.04 14.95 1.73
N GLN A 94 -8.00 15.17 2.65
CA GLN A 94 -9.41 15.32 2.32
C GLN A 94 -9.65 16.45 1.33
N GLN A 95 -9.03 17.60 1.54
CA GLN A 95 -9.18 18.74 0.65
C GLN A 95 -8.68 18.43 -0.77
N LEU A 96 -7.54 17.75 -0.90
CA LEU A 96 -7.02 17.39 -2.21
C LEU A 96 -7.87 16.32 -2.90
N ASN A 97 -8.39 15.36 -2.14
CA ASN A 97 -9.35 14.39 -2.65
C ASN A 97 -10.57 15.11 -3.27
N GLU A 98 -11.16 16.05 -2.52
CA GLU A 98 -12.30 16.84 -3.01
C GLU A 98 -11.95 17.73 -4.21
N ASP A 99 -10.73 18.29 -4.26
CA ASP A 99 -10.30 19.08 -5.43
C ASP A 99 -10.22 18.21 -6.69
N MET A 100 -9.67 16.99 -6.58
CA MET A 100 -9.62 16.03 -7.68
C MET A 100 -11.00 15.61 -8.14
N LEU A 101 -11.90 15.31 -7.20
CA LEU A 101 -13.28 14.93 -7.49
C LEU A 101 -14.07 16.09 -8.16
N ARG A 102 -13.85 17.35 -7.73
CA ARG A 102 -14.46 18.51 -8.40
C ARG A 102 -13.98 18.70 -9.84
N ILE A 103 -12.67 18.56 -10.08
CA ILE A 103 -12.11 18.67 -11.44
C ILE A 103 -12.72 17.62 -12.36
N ALA A 104 -12.98 16.42 -11.84
CA ALA A 104 -13.54 15.32 -12.61
C ALA A 104 -15.09 15.29 -12.63
N ASP A 105 -15.77 16.25 -11.99
CA ASP A 105 -17.25 16.25 -11.80
C ASP A 105 -17.76 14.96 -11.13
N ARG A 106 -17.01 14.44 -10.14
CA ARG A 106 -17.27 13.18 -9.43
C ARG A 106 -17.49 13.37 -7.92
N MET A 107 -18.04 14.52 -7.51
CA MET A 107 -18.41 14.77 -6.11
C MET A 107 -19.53 13.84 -5.59
N ASP A 108 -20.15 13.06 -6.46
CA ASP A 108 -21.08 11.97 -6.15
C ASP A 108 -20.39 10.75 -5.52
N LEU A 109 -19.08 10.55 -5.78
CA LEU A 109 -18.32 9.47 -5.18
C LEU A 109 -18.21 9.68 -3.66
N PRO A 110 -18.56 8.68 -2.82
CA PRO A 110 -18.33 8.76 -1.40
C PRO A 110 -16.85 9.06 -1.05
N HIS A 111 -16.63 10.08 -0.22
CA HIS A 111 -15.27 10.49 0.16
C HIS A 111 -15.18 10.81 1.67
N PRO A 112 -15.35 9.76 2.53
CA PRO A 112 -15.40 9.94 3.96
C PRO A 112 -14.06 10.37 4.54
N LEU A 113 -14.12 11.29 5.53
CA LEU A 113 -12.96 11.72 6.30
C LEU A 113 -12.40 10.57 7.13
N GLY A 114 -11.10 10.37 7.08
CA GLY A 114 -10.39 9.39 7.89
C GLY A 114 -10.11 9.82 9.32
N ALA A 115 -9.44 8.95 10.05
CA ALA A 115 -8.96 9.24 11.40
C ALA A 115 -7.88 10.34 11.37
N ASP A 116 -7.97 11.29 12.30
CA ASP A 116 -7.03 12.39 12.45
C ASP A 116 -5.80 12.04 13.30
N ILE A 117 -5.86 10.91 14.02
CA ILE A 117 -4.76 10.38 14.82
C ILE A 117 -4.57 8.87 14.59
N ILE A 118 -3.36 8.40 14.83
CA ILE A 118 -2.99 6.99 14.74
C ILE A 118 -3.75 6.14 15.77
N MET A 119 -3.93 4.85 15.49
CA MET A 119 -4.53 3.92 16.46
C MET A 119 -3.55 3.47 17.56
N GLY A 120 -2.25 3.72 17.40
CA GLY A 120 -1.25 3.33 18.37
C GLY A 120 -1.27 4.17 19.65
N LYS A 121 -0.88 3.54 20.77
CA LYS A 121 -0.65 4.18 22.07
C LYS A 121 0.83 4.35 22.34
N PRO A 122 1.27 5.39 23.10
CA PRO A 122 2.68 5.65 23.38
C PRO A 122 3.44 4.46 24.01
N TRP A 123 2.75 3.63 24.77
CA TRP A 123 3.33 2.49 25.51
C TRP A 123 3.00 1.13 24.89
N GLY A 124 2.62 1.11 23.63
CA GLY A 124 2.13 -0.06 22.94
C GLY A 124 0.62 -0.24 23.09
N ASP A 125 0.08 -1.32 22.45
CA ASP A 125 -1.36 -1.51 22.33
C ASP A 125 -1.99 -0.50 21.35
N TYR A 126 -3.30 -0.58 21.13
CA TYR A 126 -4.02 0.26 20.19
C TYR A 126 -5.39 0.71 20.70
N ASP A 127 -5.88 1.82 20.15
CA ASP A 127 -7.28 2.26 20.23
C ASP A 127 -7.82 2.38 18.80
N ALA A 128 -8.85 1.60 18.48
CA ALA A 128 -9.51 1.73 17.19
C ALA A 128 -10.11 3.14 17.04
N ARG A 129 -9.96 3.73 15.88
CA ARG A 129 -10.45 5.07 15.56
C ARG A 129 -11.79 4.97 14.85
N ASP A 130 -12.82 5.43 15.53
CA ASP A 130 -14.19 5.49 15.00
C ASP A 130 -14.35 6.69 14.07
N SER A 131 -13.67 6.61 12.90
CA SER A 131 -13.75 7.64 11.87
C SER A 131 -14.86 7.36 10.85
N PRO A 132 -15.35 8.39 10.13
CA PRO A 132 -16.28 8.17 9.01
C PRO A 132 -15.75 7.17 7.97
N ALA A 133 -14.43 7.19 7.68
CA ALA A 133 -13.82 6.24 6.76
C ALA A 133 -13.84 4.79 7.31
N ALA A 134 -13.52 4.59 8.59
CA ALA A 134 -13.60 3.26 9.20
C ALA A 134 -15.05 2.73 9.19
N GLN A 135 -16.04 3.56 9.50
CA GLN A 135 -17.46 3.18 9.44
C GLN A 135 -17.89 2.87 8.00
N PHE A 136 -17.44 3.65 7.02
CA PHE A 136 -17.74 3.39 5.62
C PHE A 136 -17.19 2.03 5.15
N ILE A 137 -15.96 1.67 5.53
CA ILE A 137 -15.39 0.34 5.24
C ILE A 137 -16.27 -0.76 5.86
N ILE A 138 -16.69 -0.60 7.12
CA ILE A 138 -17.57 -1.55 7.80
C ILE A 138 -18.90 -1.70 7.06
N GLU A 139 -19.56 -0.59 6.72
CA GLU A 139 -20.84 -0.57 6.05
C GLU A 139 -20.75 -1.26 4.68
N GLN A 140 -19.74 -0.94 3.87
CA GLN A 140 -19.57 -1.54 2.56
C GLN A 140 -19.27 -3.05 2.65
N ALA A 141 -18.38 -3.47 3.55
CA ALA A 141 -18.08 -4.89 3.76
C ALA A 141 -19.30 -5.69 4.23
N MET A 142 -20.12 -5.11 5.12
CA MET A 142 -21.33 -5.77 5.64
C MET A 142 -22.48 -5.79 4.63
N ALA A 143 -22.51 -4.86 3.68
CA ALA A 143 -23.53 -4.79 2.63
C ALA A 143 -23.34 -5.83 1.53
N LEU A 144 -22.15 -6.42 1.39
CA LEU A 144 -21.87 -7.41 0.37
C LEU A 144 -22.63 -8.72 0.61
N PRO A 145 -23.07 -9.40 -0.45
CA PRO A 145 -23.61 -10.75 -0.36
C PRO A 145 -22.61 -11.73 0.29
N PRO A 146 -23.10 -12.83 0.89
CA PRO A 146 -22.21 -13.87 1.41
C PRO A 146 -21.29 -14.43 0.32
N GLY A 147 -19.99 -14.49 0.63
CA GLY A 147 -18.96 -15.00 -0.29
C GLY A 147 -18.33 -13.96 -1.19
N GLU A 148 -18.90 -12.74 -1.28
CA GLU A 148 -18.24 -11.61 -1.92
C GLU A 148 -17.29 -10.91 -0.94
N LYS A 149 -16.19 -10.37 -1.48
CA LYS A 149 -15.21 -9.59 -0.72
C LYS A 149 -15.12 -8.15 -1.23
N LEU A 150 -14.72 -7.26 -0.34
CA LEU A 150 -14.40 -5.87 -0.62
C LEU A 150 -12.88 -5.70 -0.63
N ALA A 151 -12.32 -5.15 -1.69
CA ALA A 151 -10.94 -4.69 -1.65
C ALA A 151 -10.84 -3.36 -0.90
N VAL A 152 -9.86 -3.22 -0.03
CA VAL A 152 -9.49 -1.92 0.56
C VAL A 152 -8.02 -1.69 0.29
N MET A 153 -7.72 -0.64 -0.44
CA MET A 153 -6.37 -0.27 -0.84
C MET A 153 -5.88 0.90 0.01
N CYS A 154 -4.84 0.66 0.80
CA CYS A 154 -4.19 1.68 1.61
C CYS A 154 -2.87 2.09 0.94
N ILE A 155 -2.83 3.31 0.39
CA ILE A 155 -1.63 3.90 -0.19
C ILE A 155 -0.94 4.88 0.76
N GLY A 156 -1.56 5.14 1.93
CA GLY A 156 -0.99 5.80 3.10
C GLY A 156 -0.96 4.89 4.32
N ALA A 157 -1.01 5.48 5.52
CA ALA A 157 -1.11 4.73 6.79
C ALA A 157 -2.43 3.98 6.88
N SER A 158 -2.38 2.69 7.22
CA SER A 158 -3.55 1.80 7.26
C SER A 158 -4.48 2.01 8.47
N THR A 159 -4.48 3.18 9.09
CA THR A 159 -5.22 3.50 10.32
C THR A 159 -6.72 3.23 10.17
N ASN A 160 -7.33 3.66 9.05
CA ASN A 160 -8.76 3.51 8.82
C ASN A 160 -9.17 2.03 8.68
N LEU A 161 -8.46 1.27 7.85
CA LEU A 161 -8.73 -0.15 7.64
C LEU A 161 -8.51 -0.98 8.91
N ALA A 162 -7.38 -0.79 9.59
CA ALA A 162 -7.08 -1.51 10.83
C ALA A 162 -8.11 -1.18 11.91
N SER A 163 -8.54 0.09 12.02
CA SER A 163 -9.59 0.51 12.94
C SER A 163 -10.96 -0.11 12.59
N ALA A 164 -11.31 -0.18 11.32
CA ALA A 164 -12.56 -0.81 10.87
C ALA A 164 -12.62 -2.28 11.31
N ILE A 165 -11.52 -3.03 11.11
CA ILE A 165 -11.45 -4.44 11.53
C ILE A 165 -11.46 -4.55 13.07
N ALA A 166 -10.76 -3.66 13.79
CA ALA A 166 -10.74 -3.68 15.24
C ALA A 166 -12.13 -3.38 15.86
N LEU A 167 -12.90 -2.47 15.24
CA LEU A 167 -14.27 -2.14 15.65
C LEU A 167 -15.27 -3.25 15.29
N LYS A 168 -15.02 -3.96 14.19
CA LYS A 168 -15.91 -4.98 13.63
C LYS A 168 -15.12 -6.20 13.12
N PRO A 169 -14.61 -7.07 14.00
CA PRO A 169 -13.68 -8.13 13.61
C PRO A 169 -14.22 -9.10 12.54
N GLU A 170 -15.54 -9.33 12.50
CA GLU A 170 -16.14 -10.22 11.51
C GLU A 170 -16.02 -9.75 10.06
N ILE A 171 -15.63 -8.49 9.81
CA ILE A 171 -15.39 -8.04 8.44
C ILE A 171 -14.05 -8.52 7.87
N ALA A 172 -13.11 -8.97 8.71
CA ALA A 172 -11.79 -9.42 8.24
C ALA A 172 -11.89 -10.46 7.11
N GLU A 173 -12.78 -11.44 7.25
CA GLU A 173 -13.01 -12.48 6.25
C GLU A 173 -13.73 -11.98 4.98
N ARG A 174 -14.30 -10.78 5.04
CA ARG A 174 -15.00 -10.11 3.93
C ARG A 174 -14.13 -9.13 3.18
N LEU A 175 -12.88 -8.97 3.58
CA LEU A 175 -11.95 -8.00 3.02
C LEU A 175 -10.80 -8.69 2.30
N VAL A 176 -10.31 -8.01 1.27
CA VAL A 176 -8.98 -8.18 0.69
C VAL A 176 -8.25 -6.86 0.84
N ALA A 177 -7.20 -6.84 1.64
CA ALA A 177 -6.42 -5.63 1.89
C ALA A 177 -5.25 -5.54 0.92
N TYR A 178 -5.04 -4.38 0.33
CA TYR A 178 -3.87 -4.05 -0.48
C TYR A 178 -3.13 -2.91 0.20
N THR A 179 -1.85 -3.06 0.50
CA THR A 179 -1.07 -2.04 1.20
C THR A 179 0.23 -1.73 0.48
N LEU A 180 0.52 -0.45 0.31
CA LEU A 180 1.84 0.03 -0.09
C LEU A 180 2.66 0.29 1.18
N GLY A 181 3.83 -0.32 1.26
CA GLY A 181 4.72 -0.11 2.40
C GLY A 181 5.61 -1.31 2.67
N PHE A 182 6.33 -1.24 3.76
CA PHE A 182 7.38 -2.18 4.11
C PHE A 182 8.54 -2.18 3.11
N ARG A 183 9.64 -2.79 3.53
CA ARG A 183 10.71 -3.25 2.67
C ARG A 183 10.79 -4.76 2.83
N TYR A 184 11.02 -5.47 1.76
CA TYR A 184 11.21 -6.91 1.81
C TYR A 184 12.48 -7.29 1.05
N ASP A 185 13.33 -8.05 1.72
CA ASP A 185 14.50 -8.68 1.11
C ASP A 185 14.11 -10.10 0.67
N PHE A 186 14.01 -10.32 -0.62
CA PHE A 186 13.59 -11.59 -1.19
C PHE A 186 14.64 -12.70 -1.03
N GLU A 187 15.93 -12.36 -0.98
CA GLU A 187 17.00 -13.33 -0.80
C GLU A 187 17.07 -13.79 0.66
N GLY A 188 17.05 -12.86 1.61
CA GLY A 188 17.07 -13.13 3.03
C GLY A 188 15.72 -13.44 3.65
N GLN A 189 14.61 -13.29 2.90
CA GLN A 189 13.23 -13.41 3.39
C GLN A 189 12.97 -12.53 4.63
N PHE A 190 13.47 -11.29 4.57
CA PHE A 190 13.50 -10.40 5.71
C PHE A 190 12.57 -9.20 5.51
N TRP A 191 11.67 -8.99 6.49
CA TRP A 191 10.80 -7.82 6.58
C TRP A 191 11.51 -6.65 7.27
N ASN A 192 11.31 -5.44 6.73
CA ASN A 192 11.70 -4.22 7.42
C ASN A 192 10.51 -3.25 7.45
N LYS A 193 10.10 -2.89 8.66
CA LYS A 193 8.99 -1.97 8.94
C LYS A 193 9.43 -0.50 8.93
N ASP A 194 10.71 -0.21 8.66
CA ASP A 194 11.23 1.15 8.55
C ASP A 194 10.94 1.72 7.16
N GLU A 195 9.67 2.02 6.94
CA GLU A 195 9.12 2.60 5.73
C GLU A 195 8.10 3.69 6.12
N PHE A 196 7.85 4.67 5.24
CA PHE A 196 7.08 5.86 5.59
C PHE A 196 5.65 5.53 6.02
N ASN A 197 4.84 4.90 5.19
CA ASN A 197 3.43 4.58 5.48
C ASN A 197 3.28 3.71 6.73
N ILE A 198 4.16 2.72 6.87
CA ILE A 198 4.17 1.82 8.03
C ILE A 198 4.51 2.60 9.32
N ARG A 199 5.45 3.53 9.26
CA ARG A 199 5.84 4.35 10.43
C ARG A 199 4.79 5.39 10.79
N ARG A 200 3.89 5.76 9.87
CA ARG A 200 2.79 6.69 10.18
C ARG A 200 1.75 6.08 11.11
N ASP A 201 1.58 4.74 11.07
CA ASP A 201 0.84 4.00 12.10
C ASP A 201 1.36 2.55 12.20
N LEU A 202 2.46 2.36 12.90
CA LEU A 202 3.07 1.03 13.07
C LEU A 202 2.13 0.04 13.76
N ASN A 203 1.23 0.51 14.64
CA ASN A 203 0.28 -0.35 15.31
C ASN A 203 -0.83 -0.80 14.36
N ALA A 204 -1.29 0.05 13.47
CA ALA A 204 -2.22 -0.34 12.39
C ALA A 204 -1.59 -1.37 11.47
N ALA A 205 -0.34 -1.15 11.03
CA ALA A 205 0.39 -2.10 10.19
C ALA A 205 0.57 -3.46 10.88
N ASN A 206 0.98 -3.48 12.16
CA ASN A 206 1.08 -4.71 12.95
C ASN A 206 -0.28 -5.37 13.16
N PHE A 207 -1.34 -4.59 13.34
CA PHE A 207 -2.69 -5.12 13.46
C PHE A 207 -3.11 -5.87 12.20
N LEU A 208 -2.87 -5.32 11.01
CA LEU A 208 -3.19 -5.99 9.74
C LEU A 208 -2.36 -7.27 9.54
N LEU A 209 -1.07 -7.25 9.91
CA LEU A 209 -0.23 -8.45 9.85
C LEU A 209 -0.75 -9.56 10.78
N ASN A 210 -1.34 -9.21 11.92
CA ASN A 210 -1.88 -10.14 12.91
C ASN A 210 -3.35 -10.54 12.66
N ALA A 211 -4.06 -9.84 11.75
CA ALA A 211 -5.48 -10.05 11.54
C ALA A 211 -5.74 -11.39 10.83
N GLU A 212 -6.10 -12.42 11.61
CA GLU A 212 -6.53 -13.71 11.09
C GLU A 212 -7.81 -13.55 10.24
N GLY A 213 -7.92 -14.31 9.17
CA GLY A 213 -9.04 -14.23 8.21
C GLY A 213 -8.93 -13.11 7.17
N LEU A 214 -8.05 -12.11 7.39
CA LEU A 214 -7.79 -11.06 6.41
C LEU A 214 -6.83 -11.56 5.33
N GLU A 215 -7.24 -11.51 4.07
CA GLU A 215 -6.34 -11.63 2.95
C GLU A 215 -5.58 -10.31 2.77
N LEU A 216 -4.25 -10.35 2.75
CA LEU A 216 -3.39 -9.18 2.71
C LEU A 216 -2.38 -9.30 1.58
N HIS A 217 -2.37 -8.32 0.70
CA HIS A 217 -1.43 -8.12 -0.39
C HIS A 217 -0.54 -6.92 -0.08
N VAL A 218 0.76 -7.07 -0.22
CA VAL A 218 1.73 -6.03 0.09
C VAL A 218 2.56 -5.70 -1.13
N MET A 219 2.53 -4.43 -1.55
CA MET A 219 3.49 -3.87 -2.49
C MET A 219 4.66 -3.31 -1.67
N PRO A 220 5.79 -4.01 -1.61
CA PRO A 220 6.94 -3.50 -0.88
C PRO A 220 7.59 -2.38 -1.69
N ILE A 221 8.09 -1.34 -1.01
CA ILE A 221 8.75 -0.23 -1.71
C ILE A 221 10.03 -0.66 -2.43
N SER A 222 10.61 -1.80 -2.08
CA SER A 222 11.72 -2.42 -2.83
C SER A 222 11.32 -2.86 -4.25
N VAL A 223 10.03 -3.07 -4.51
CA VAL A 223 9.46 -3.33 -5.84
C VAL A 223 8.97 -2.05 -6.48
N ALA A 224 8.10 -1.30 -5.80
CA ALA A 224 7.50 -0.08 -6.34
C ALA A 224 8.50 1.00 -6.76
N ILE A 225 9.74 1.00 -6.21
CA ILE A 225 10.82 1.94 -6.57
C ILE A 225 11.20 1.90 -8.06
N GLN A 226 10.91 0.81 -8.76
CA GLN A 226 11.18 0.65 -10.18
C GLN A 226 10.32 1.62 -11.00
N TYR A 227 9.11 1.97 -10.50
CA TYR A 227 8.15 2.78 -11.23
C TYR A 227 8.44 4.27 -11.09
N THR A 228 9.46 4.76 -11.79
CA THR A 228 9.96 6.14 -11.67
C THR A 228 9.87 6.88 -12.99
N TRP A 229 9.11 7.99 -13.00
CA TRP A 229 8.88 8.84 -14.18
C TRP A 229 9.77 10.07 -14.19
N GLY A 230 10.12 10.51 -15.42
CA GLY A 230 10.84 11.74 -15.64
C GLY A 230 9.89 12.94 -15.79
N MET A 231 10.24 14.08 -15.18
CA MET A 231 9.42 15.28 -15.16
C MET A 231 9.06 15.77 -16.58
N ASP A 232 10.03 15.87 -17.49
CA ASP A 232 9.80 16.42 -18.82
C ASP A 232 8.80 15.58 -19.63
N ALA A 233 8.99 14.25 -19.65
CA ALA A 233 8.08 13.33 -20.31
C ALA A 233 6.67 13.36 -19.69
N THR A 234 6.60 13.37 -18.37
CA THR A 234 5.34 13.49 -17.62
C THR A 234 4.61 14.79 -17.99
N PHE A 235 5.31 15.93 -18.04
CA PHE A 235 4.70 17.22 -18.37
C PHE A 235 4.23 17.29 -19.83
N ASP A 236 4.92 16.61 -20.76
CA ASP A 236 4.44 16.48 -22.12
C ASP A 236 3.10 15.72 -22.19
N HIS A 237 2.95 14.64 -21.44
CA HIS A 237 1.68 13.93 -21.32
C HIS A 237 0.58 14.78 -20.65
N LEU A 238 0.88 15.40 -19.50
CA LEU A 238 -0.06 16.24 -18.76
C LEU A 238 -0.57 17.42 -19.56
N SER A 239 0.22 17.94 -20.51
CA SER A 239 -0.19 19.04 -21.40
C SER A 239 -1.41 18.68 -22.27
N ARG A 240 -1.71 17.40 -22.42
CA ARG A 240 -2.84 16.85 -23.22
C ARG A 240 -3.99 16.34 -22.35
N ALA A 241 -3.82 16.30 -21.03
CA ALA A 241 -4.80 15.76 -20.08
C ALA A 241 -5.75 16.83 -19.49
N GLY A 242 -5.95 17.96 -20.21
CA GLY A 242 -6.93 18.99 -19.85
C GLY A 242 -6.70 19.62 -18.46
N GLU A 243 -7.79 19.86 -17.74
CA GLU A 243 -7.75 20.52 -16.43
C GLU A 243 -7.04 19.66 -15.39
N MET A 244 -7.28 18.35 -15.40
CA MET A 244 -6.60 17.38 -14.52
C MET A 244 -5.10 17.40 -14.75
N GLY A 245 -4.65 17.38 -16.00
CA GLY A 245 -3.22 17.48 -16.32
C GLY A 245 -2.60 18.78 -15.86
N ALA A 246 -3.29 19.91 -16.01
CA ALA A 246 -2.84 21.21 -15.51
C ALA A 246 -2.76 21.25 -13.98
N TYR A 247 -3.69 20.58 -13.29
CA TYR A 247 -3.66 20.45 -11.83
C TYR A 247 -2.48 19.62 -11.36
N LEU A 248 -2.28 18.42 -11.89
CA LEU A 248 -1.17 17.52 -11.54
C LEU A 248 0.19 18.19 -11.78
N ARG A 249 0.33 18.89 -12.93
CA ARG A 249 1.55 19.64 -13.23
C ARG A 249 1.84 20.71 -12.18
N ARG A 250 0.83 21.54 -11.81
CA ARG A 250 1.00 22.56 -10.75
C ARG A 250 1.41 21.92 -9.41
N ARG A 251 0.82 20.77 -9.07
CA ARG A 251 1.16 20.04 -7.84
C ARG A 251 2.62 19.59 -7.86
N TRP A 252 3.10 19.05 -8.97
CA TRP A 252 4.52 18.67 -9.11
C TRP A 252 5.43 19.89 -8.98
N GLU A 253 5.13 20.97 -9.69
CA GLU A 253 5.92 22.21 -9.68
C GLU A 253 5.98 22.87 -8.28
N THR A 254 4.97 22.69 -7.45
CA THR A 254 4.90 23.31 -6.11
C THR A 254 5.39 22.41 -4.99
N ASN A 255 5.09 21.12 -5.03
CA ASN A 255 5.37 20.18 -3.93
C ASN A 255 6.63 19.33 -4.16
N ALA A 256 7.03 19.16 -5.40
CA ALA A 256 8.24 18.43 -5.78
C ALA A 256 9.15 19.28 -6.65
N ALA A 257 9.20 20.59 -6.37
CA ALA A 257 9.99 21.54 -7.12
C ALA A 257 11.48 21.16 -7.14
N GLY A 258 12.04 21.00 -8.35
CA GLY A 258 13.43 20.59 -8.55
C GLY A 258 13.64 19.08 -8.64
N ASP A 259 12.66 18.25 -8.42
CA ASP A 259 12.73 16.82 -8.61
C ASP A 259 12.53 16.49 -10.09
N ALA A 260 13.63 16.20 -10.79
CA ALA A 260 13.58 15.81 -12.19
C ALA A 260 12.94 14.44 -12.45
N ARG A 261 12.76 13.65 -11.41
CA ARG A 261 12.14 12.32 -11.42
C ARG A 261 11.35 12.08 -10.15
N ARG A 262 10.22 11.37 -10.27
CA ARG A 262 9.42 10.93 -9.12
C ARG A 262 9.06 9.45 -9.28
N THR A 263 9.16 8.71 -8.19
CA THR A 263 8.64 7.35 -8.14
C THR A 263 7.13 7.43 -7.89
N MET A 264 6.38 6.65 -8.67
CA MET A 264 4.92 6.57 -8.62
C MET A 264 4.50 5.37 -7.79
N TRP A 265 4.84 5.41 -6.49
CA TRP A 265 4.66 4.33 -5.54
C TRP A 265 3.21 3.84 -5.50
N ASP A 266 2.26 4.76 -5.35
CA ASP A 266 0.84 4.52 -5.20
C ASP A 266 0.21 4.02 -6.49
N VAL A 267 0.66 4.57 -7.61
CA VAL A 267 0.23 4.13 -8.95
C VAL A 267 0.65 2.69 -9.19
N ALA A 268 1.86 2.28 -8.73
CA ALA A 268 2.33 0.91 -8.86
C ALA A 268 1.39 -0.09 -8.18
N LEU A 269 1.00 0.15 -6.91
CA LEU A 269 0.06 -0.72 -6.22
C LEU A 269 -1.31 -0.72 -6.88
N LEU A 270 -1.82 0.45 -7.25
CA LEU A 270 -3.13 0.58 -7.88
C LEU A 270 -3.20 -0.20 -9.21
N GLN A 271 -2.21 -0.02 -10.08
CA GLN A 271 -2.18 -0.72 -11.36
C GLN A 271 -1.95 -2.22 -11.19
N ALA A 272 -1.13 -2.65 -10.20
CA ALA A 272 -0.98 -4.05 -9.85
C ALA A 272 -2.32 -4.72 -9.47
N PHE A 273 -3.17 -4.02 -8.72
CA PHE A 273 -4.52 -4.50 -8.41
C PHE A 273 -5.42 -4.53 -9.64
N LEU A 274 -5.37 -3.52 -10.50
CA LEU A 274 -6.23 -3.42 -11.68
C LEU A 274 -5.79 -4.36 -12.81
N LYS A 275 -4.49 -4.60 -12.93
CA LYS A 275 -3.81 -5.37 -13.97
C LYS A 275 -2.89 -6.43 -13.36
N PRO A 276 -3.43 -7.44 -12.68
CA PRO A 276 -2.63 -8.42 -11.93
C PRO A 276 -1.63 -9.19 -12.80
N GLU A 277 -1.88 -9.28 -14.11
CA GLU A 277 -0.95 -9.87 -15.07
C GLU A 277 0.37 -9.09 -15.22
N GLN A 278 0.42 -7.83 -14.77
CA GLN A 278 1.61 -6.95 -14.83
C GLN A 278 2.41 -6.94 -13.53
N ALA A 279 1.94 -7.64 -12.49
CA ALA A 279 2.57 -7.62 -11.16
C ALA A 279 2.47 -8.99 -10.48
N PRO A 280 3.48 -9.85 -10.64
CA PRO A 280 3.48 -11.17 -10.02
C PRO A 280 3.63 -11.09 -8.50
N GLU A 281 2.98 -12.03 -7.81
CA GLU A 281 2.99 -12.17 -6.36
C GLU A 281 3.47 -13.54 -5.92
N ILE A 282 4.01 -13.60 -4.69
CA ILE A 282 4.32 -14.85 -3.98
C ILE A 282 3.69 -14.84 -2.59
N SER A 283 3.41 -16.01 -2.06
CA SER A 283 3.03 -16.17 -0.66
C SER A 283 4.26 -16.13 0.23
N VAL A 284 4.23 -15.31 1.28
CA VAL A 284 5.29 -15.20 2.30
C VAL A 284 4.70 -15.26 3.69
N LEU A 285 5.49 -15.68 4.68
CA LEU A 285 5.09 -15.58 6.08
C LEU A 285 5.22 -14.14 6.58
N THR A 286 4.32 -13.75 7.46
CA THR A 286 4.43 -12.50 8.24
C THR A 286 5.72 -12.45 9.05
N PRO A 287 6.19 -11.26 9.48
CA PRO A 287 7.38 -11.14 10.33
C PRO A 287 7.30 -12.04 11.58
N PRO A 288 8.43 -12.58 12.07
CA PRO A 288 8.45 -13.55 13.17
C PRO A 288 7.81 -13.04 14.48
N GLU A 289 7.81 -11.72 14.70
CA GLU A 289 7.19 -11.09 15.87
C GLU A 289 5.67 -10.96 15.76
N ASN A 290 5.10 -11.21 14.57
CA ASN A 290 3.66 -11.17 14.31
C ASN A 290 3.05 -12.57 14.37
N THR A 291 1.70 -12.65 14.43
CA THR A 291 0.97 -13.90 14.21
C THR A 291 1.41 -14.51 12.88
N GLN A 292 1.94 -15.74 12.95
CA GLN A 292 2.48 -16.40 11.75
C GLN A 292 1.35 -16.86 10.85
N ARG A 293 1.22 -16.19 9.71
CA ARG A 293 0.26 -16.51 8.64
C ARG A 293 0.84 -16.14 7.29
N SER A 294 0.28 -16.67 6.23
CA SER A 294 0.64 -16.29 4.87
C SER A 294 -0.01 -14.97 4.49
N VAL A 295 0.75 -14.15 3.77
CA VAL A 295 0.31 -12.94 3.07
C VAL A 295 0.89 -12.95 1.67
N TRP A 296 0.35 -12.14 0.77
CA TRP A 296 0.82 -12.02 -0.60
C TRP A 296 1.78 -10.84 -0.73
N MET A 297 2.86 -11.04 -1.47
CA MET A 297 3.91 -10.05 -1.66
C MET A 297 4.19 -9.89 -3.14
N TYR A 298 4.01 -8.70 -3.67
CA TYR A 298 4.44 -8.38 -5.04
C TYR A 298 5.95 -8.51 -5.16
N THR A 299 6.41 -9.15 -6.24
CA THR A 299 7.84 -9.44 -6.46
C THR A 299 8.45 -8.59 -7.55
N ASP A 300 7.63 -8.13 -8.49
CA ASP A 300 8.04 -7.34 -9.64
C ASP A 300 6.84 -6.57 -10.21
N ILE A 301 7.10 -5.66 -11.14
CA ILE A 301 6.10 -4.93 -11.93
C ILE A 301 6.58 -4.76 -13.36
N ASP A 302 5.67 -4.76 -14.32
CA ASP A 302 5.97 -4.34 -15.71
C ASP A 302 5.75 -2.83 -15.82
N GLU A 303 6.76 -2.05 -15.41
CA GLU A 303 6.69 -0.59 -15.38
C GLU A 303 6.43 0.02 -16.76
N VAL A 304 6.86 -0.65 -17.83
CA VAL A 304 6.66 -0.16 -19.19
C VAL A 304 5.21 -0.32 -19.62
N ALA A 305 4.63 -1.49 -19.39
CA ALA A 305 3.22 -1.74 -19.69
C ALA A 305 2.29 -0.86 -18.83
N MET A 306 2.61 -0.72 -17.53
CA MET A 306 1.88 0.14 -16.60
C MET A 306 1.91 1.62 -17.02
N GLU A 307 3.07 2.18 -17.37
CA GLU A 307 3.19 3.57 -17.79
C GLU A 307 2.43 3.82 -19.11
N GLN A 308 2.51 2.90 -20.06
CA GLN A 308 1.77 2.98 -21.32
C GLN A 308 0.25 2.98 -21.09
N ASP A 309 -0.26 2.09 -20.25
CA ASP A 309 -1.69 2.01 -19.90
C ASP A 309 -2.14 3.30 -19.17
N PHE A 310 -1.34 3.81 -18.23
CA PHE A 310 -1.63 5.05 -17.52
C PHE A 310 -1.84 6.22 -18.47
N TRP A 311 -0.90 6.46 -19.37
CA TRP A 311 -0.95 7.60 -20.28
C TRP A 311 -1.99 7.43 -21.40
N GLN A 312 -2.27 6.19 -21.80
CA GLN A 312 -3.35 5.90 -22.73
C GLN A 312 -4.72 6.30 -22.16
N ARG A 313 -4.93 6.14 -20.86
CA ARG A 313 -6.18 6.52 -20.18
C ARG A 313 -6.26 8.01 -19.91
N LEU A 314 -5.24 8.58 -19.28
CA LEU A 314 -5.28 9.97 -18.84
C LEU A 314 -5.16 10.99 -19.99
N SER A 315 -4.43 10.65 -21.03
CA SER A 315 -4.24 11.53 -22.21
C SER A 315 -4.44 10.75 -23.51
N PRO A 316 -5.69 10.34 -23.81
CA PRO A 316 -5.96 9.58 -25.02
C PRO A 316 -5.48 10.36 -26.25
N SER A 317 -4.80 9.66 -27.17
CA SER A 317 -4.33 10.25 -28.41
C SER A 317 -5.51 10.84 -29.18
N VAL A 318 -5.34 12.04 -29.74
CA VAL A 318 -6.36 12.81 -30.50
C VAL A 318 -6.87 12.06 -31.77
N ASN A 319 -6.44 10.83 -32.01
CA ASN A 319 -6.73 10.02 -33.20
C ASN A 319 -7.83 8.96 -33.02
N ALA A 320 -8.68 9.08 -32.02
CA ALA A 320 -9.86 8.23 -31.86
C ALA A 320 -11.13 8.97 -32.39
N ASN A 321 -11.15 9.31 -33.67
CA ASN A 321 -12.37 9.71 -34.43
C ASN A 321 -12.42 9.00 -35.77
#